data_1d9228844b5d0113359111214b6d0c82
#
_entry.id   1d9228844b5d0113359111214b6d0c82
#
_cell.length_a   1.000
_cell.length_b   1.000
_cell.length_c   1.000
_cell.angle_alpha   90.00
_cell.angle_beta   90.00
_cell.angle_gamma   90.00
#
_symmetry.space_group_name_H-M   'P 1'
#
loop_
_entity.id
_entity.type
_entity.pdbx_description
1 polymer ?
#
loop_
_entity_poly.entity_id
_entity_poly.type
_entity_poly.pdbx_seq_one_letter_code
_entity_poly.pdbx_strand_id
1 'polypeptide(L)'
;LVRSPGIYYAIAHDKLGKRLFSSTVIPNRGAWLEYETDSNDVFYVRVDRTRKVPITVLIRALGIGTNAEIIDLFGEEPKILASFTKDTSTNYQEGLLELYKKIRPGEPLAVESAESLIMAMFFDPRRYDLAKVGRYKFNKKLHFNKRIVGHKLSQDVVDTTTGEILAEAETLVTKELADTLQNSAVPYVWIQGEEREIKVLSSLMVDIRHYLPELEDPKSLGVTELVYYPVLEKILEENDTFEDRCEAIKRDIHDLIPKHITKEDILASINYNMHLEYGLGNDDDIDHLGNRRIRAVGELLQNQYRIGLSRLERV
;
A
#
# COMPACT_ATOMS: atom_id res chain seq x y z
N LEU A 1 16.63 15.28 14.07
CA LEU A 1 15.60 15.32 13.04
C LEU A 1 15.60 14.04 12.24
N VAL A 2 14.42 13.42 12.07
CA VAL A 2 14.20 12.22 11.26
C VAL A 2 13.02 12.43 10.34
N ARG A 3 12.90 11.61 9.28
CA ARG A 3 11.70 11.62 8.43
C ARG A 3 10.51 11.05 9.19
N SER A 4 9.35 11.68 9.04
CA SER A 4 8.11 11.13 9.59
C SER A 4 7.75 9.83 8.88
N PRO A 5 7.17 8.83 9.57
CA PRO A 5 6.65 7.64 8.92
C PRO A 5 5.64 7.96 7.82
N GLY A 6 5.64 7.20 6.76
CA GLY A 6 4.76 7.38 5.62
C GLY A 6 5.37 6.92 4.31
N ILE A 7 4.79 7.35 3.21
CA ILE A 7 5.30 7.12 1.87
C ILE A 7 5.63 8.44 1.19
N TYR A 8 6.77 8.50 0.52
CA TYR A 8 7.29 9.68 -0.14
C TYR A 8 7.66 9.36 -1.57
N TYR A 9 7.27 10.24 -2.50
CA TYR A 9 7.53 10.12 -3.92
C TYR A 9 8.46 11.23 -4.37
N ALA A 10 9.39 10.90 -5.27
CA ALA A 10 10.33 11.85 -5.84
C ALA A 10 10.47 11.65 -7.35
N ILE A 11 10.64 12.75 -8.06
CA ILE A 11 10.91 12.78 -9.49
C ILE A 11 12.32 13.34 -9.67
N ALA A 12 13.19 12.58 -10.34
CA ALA A 12 14.53 12.98 -10.70
C ALA A 12 14.68 12.96 -12.22
N HIS A 13 15.78 13.50 -12.72
CA HIS A 13 16.12 13.44 -14.14
C HIS A 13 17.45 12.74 -14.32
N ASP A 14 17.53 11.89 -15.31
CA ASP A 14 18.81 11.29 -15.71
C ASP A 14 19.68 12.30 -16.49
N LYS A 15 20.87 11.87 -16.89
CA LYS A 15 21.81 12.71 -17.64
C LYS A 15 21.29 13.16 -19.01
N LEU A 16 20.28 12.48 -19.55
CA LEU A 16 19.63 12.76 -20.83
C LEU A 16 18.33 13.55 -20.67
N GLY A 17 17.95 13.92 -19.43
CA GLY A 17 16.73 14.65 -19.14
C GLY A 17 15.47 13.79 -19.02
N LYS A 18 15.59 12.45 -19.07
CA LYS A 18 14.45 11.54 -18.85
C LYS A 18 14.04 11.57 -17.39
N ARG A 19 12.73 11.68 -17.13
CA ARG A 19 12.18 11.60 -15.77
C ARG A 19 12.31 10.19 -15.20
N LEU A 20 12.83 10.12 -13.99
CA LEU A 20 12.94 8.89 -13.18
C LEU A 20 12.09 9.04 -11.93
N PHE A 21 11.36 8.01 -11.57
CA PHE A 21 10.42 8.04 -10.48
C PHE A 21 10.89 7.11 -9.37
N SER A 22 10.89 7.61 -8.16
CA SER A 22 11.26 6.84 -6.98
C SER A 22 10.27 7.07 -5.85
N SER A 23 10.17 6.12 -4.97
CA SER A 23 9.45 6.30 -3.73
C SER A 23 10.09 5.56 -2.59
N THR A 24 9.83 6.02 -1.38
CA THR A 24 10.36 5.42 -0.16
C THR A 24 9.24 5.26 0.85
N VAL A 25 9.02 4.03 1.28
CA VAL A 25 8.11 3.69 2.37
C VAL A 25 8.93 3.65 3.66
N ILE A 26 8.61 4.54 4.58
CA ILE A 26 9.31 4.70 5.86
C ILE A 26 8.36 4.33 6.99
N PRO A 27 8.52 3.17 7.65
CA PRO A 27 7.80 2.85 8.87
C PRO A 27 8.41 3.58 10.07
N ASN A 28 7.65 3.68 11.15
CA ASN A 28 8.20 4.07 12.45
C ASN A 28 9.13 2.99 13.02
N ARG A 29 8.78 1.73 12.75
CA ARG A 29 9.58 0.53 13.05
C ARG A 29 9.34 -0.51 11.97
N GLY A 30 10.40 -1.08 11.41
CA GLY A 30 10.34 -2.15 10.41
C GLY A 30 11.22 -1.88 9.20
N ALA A 31 11.13 -2.74 8.22
CA ALA A 31 11.89 -2.68 6.99
C ALA A 31 11.40 -1.56 6.06
N TRP A 32 12.33 -0.83 5.46
CA TRP A 32 12.02 0.15 4.42
C TRP A 32 11.77 -0.55 3.09
N LEU A 33 10.86 0.03 2.30
CA LEU A 33 10.70 -0.27 0.88
C LEU A 33 11.12 0.95 0.07
N GLU A 34 12.01 0.75 -0.89
CA GLU A 34 12.44 1.79 -1.81
C GLU A 34 12.15 1.34 -3.23
N TYR A 35 11.36 2.12 -3.95
CA TYR A 35 11.05 1.90 -5.36
C TYR A 35 11.88 2.84 -6.22
N GLU A 36 12.38 2.33 -7.33
CA GLU A 36 13.11 3.16 -8.31
C GLU A 36 12.83 2.67 -9.73
N THR A 37 12.76 3.60 -10.67
CA THR A 37 12.76 3.29 -12.11
C THR A 37 14.10 3.64 -12.72
N ASP A 38 14.56 2.87 -13.68
CA ASP A 38 15.78 3.18 -14.44
C ASP A 38 15.46 3.80 -15.81
N SER A 39 16.52 4.17 -16.54
CA SER A 39 16.40 4.76 -17.87
C SER A 39 15.78 3.82 -18.92
N ASN A 40 15.75 2.52 -18.67
CA ASN A 40 15.14 1.50 -19.52
C ASN A 40 13.68 1.17 -19.13
N ASP A 41 13.06 2.00 -18.28
CA ASP A 41 11.71 1.81 -17.75
C ASP A 41 11.52 0.55 -16.89
N VAL A 42 12.60 -0.08 -16.46
CA VAL A 42 12.54 -1.18 -15.51
C VAL A 42 12.28 -0.63 -14.11
N PHE A 43 11.26 -1.17 -13.48
CA PHE A 43 10.86 -0.79 -12.13
C PHE A 43 11.47 -1.77 -11.12
N TYR A 44 12.23 -1.25 -10.19
CA TYR A 44 12.93 -2.02 -9.15
C TYR A 44 12.41 -1.71 -7.76
N VAL A 45 12.57 -2.68 -6.88
CA VAL A 45 12.35 -2.52 -5.44
C VAL A 45 13.59 -2.95 -4.66
N ARG A 46 13.86 -2.23 -3.60
CA ARG A 46 14.89 -2.55 -2.61
C ARG A 46 14.20 -2.72 -1.24
N VAL A 47 14.43 -3.86 -0.62
CA VAL A 47 13.91 -4.16 0.71
C VAL A 47 15.02 -3.98 1.72
N ASP A 48 14.85 -3.06 2.66
CA ASP A 48 15.74 -2.84 3.81
C ASP A 48 17.24 -2.76 3.45
N ARG A 49 17.59 -1.91 2.49
CA ARG A 49 18.97 -1.68 2.00
C ARG A 49 19.64 -2.87 1.29
N THR A 50 18.89 -3.89 0.94
CA THR A 50 19.42 -5.01 0.14
C THR A 50 19.63 -4.61 -1.32
N ARG A 51 20.17 -5.52 -2.13
CA ARG A 51 20.29 -5.30 -3.57
C ARG A 51 18.88 -5.26 -4.21
N LYS A 52 18.69 -4.36 -5.16
CA LYS A 52 17.43 -4.21 -5.87
C LYS A 52 17.06 -5.45 -6.68
N VAL A 53 15.75 -5.71 -6.75
CA VAL A 53 15.14 -6.73 -7.61
C VAL A 53 14.05 -6.07 -8.46
N PRO A 54 13.68 -6.65 -9.61
CA PRO A 54 12.51 -6.19 -10.35
C PRO A 54 11.26 -6.17 -9.46
N ILE A 55 10.41 -5.18 -9.64
CA ILE A 55 9.18 -5.03 -8.83
C ILE A 55 8.26 -6.25 -8.93
N THR A 56 8.28 -6.92 -10.07
CA THR A 56 7.49 -8.13 -10.32
C THR A 56 7.84 -9.27 -9.36
N VAL A 57 9.08 -9.36 -8.90
CA VAL A 57 9.49 -10.33 -7.87
C VAL A 57 8.72 -10.09 -6.56
N LEU A 58 8.63 -8.83 -6.11
CA LEU A 58 7.86 -8.46 -4.92
C LEU A 58 6.37 -8.75 -5.13
N ILE A 59 5.82 -8.38 -6.28
CA ILE A 59 4.40 -8.60 -6.62
C ILE A 59 4.07 -10.09 -6.56
N ARG A 60 4.92 -10.96 -7.11
CA ARG A 60 4.75 -12.42 -7.04
C ARG A 60 4.82 -12.92 -5.60
N ALA A 61 5.76 -12.41 -4.81
CA ALA A 61 5.90 -12.76 -3.41
C ALA A 61 4.69 -12.33 -2.54
N LEU A 62 3.91 -11.37 -3.00
CA LEU A 62 2.64 -10.95 -2.37
C LEU A 62 1.44 -11.81 -2.78
N GLY A 63 1.63 -12.81 -3.64
CA GLY A 63 0.60 -13.77 -4.04
C GLY A 63 0.03 -13.57 -5.45
N ILE A 64 0.51 -12.59 -6.21
CA ILE A 64 0.15 -12.41 -7.63
C ILE A 64 1.25 -13.10 -8.45
N GLY A 65 1.10 -14.40 -8.69
CA GLY A 65 2.19 -15.28 -9.11
C GLY A 65 2.56 -15.19 -10.59
N THR A 66 1.61 -15.18 -11.49
CA THR A 66 1.85 -15.26 -12.93
C THR A 66 1.91 -13.90 -13.60
N ASN A 67 2.54 -13.83 -14.78
CA ASN A 67 2.55 -12.61 -15.59
C ASN A 67 1.14 -12.16 -15.95
N ALA A 68 0.26 -13.09 -16.28
CA ALA A 68 -1.13 -12.81 -16.61
C ALA A 68 -1.89 -12.16 -15.45
N GLU A 69 -1.72 -12.68 -14.23
CA GLU A 69 -2.33 -12.10 -13.02
C GLU A 69 -1.80 -10.69 -12.72
N ILE A 70 -0.50 -10.45 -12.93
CA ILE A 70 0.11 -9.12 -12.75
C ILE A 70 -0.43 -8.13 -13.78
N ILE A 71 -0.55 -8.52 -15.04
CA ILE A 71 -1.12 -7.68 -16.10
C ILE A 71 -2.61 -7.43 -15.84
N ASP A 72 -3.35 -8.42 -15.39
CA ASP A 72 -4.76 -8.24 -15.02
C ASP A 72 -4.92 -7.24 -13.88
N LEU A 73 -4.06 -7.31 -12.87
CA LEU A 73 -4.09 -6.40 -11.72
C LEU A 73 -3.76 -4.95 -12.06
N PHE A 74 -2.65 -4.71 -12.77
CA PHE A 74 -2.13 -3.36 -13.04
C PHE A 74 -2.54 -2.78 -14.40
N GLY A 75 -3.01 -3.62 -15.32
CA GLY A 75 -3.10 -3.32 -16.74
C GLY A 75 -1.76 -3.52 -17.45
N GLU A 76 -1.72 -3.29 -18.75
CA GLU A 76 -0.51 -3.39 -19.56
C GLU A 76 0.38 -2.15 -19.38
N GLU A 77 0.98 -2.02 -18.21
CA GLU A 77 1.88 -0.91 -17.89
C GLU A 77 3.28 -1.14 -18.47
N PRO A 78 3.85 -0.17 -19.23
CA PRO A 78 5.17 -0.33 -19.84
C PRO A 78 6.27 -0.69 -18.85
N LYS A 79 6.24 -0.12 -17.66
CA LYS A 79 7.23 -0.41 -16.59
C LYS A 79 7.11 -1.82 -16.03
N ILE A 80 5.90 -2.36 -15.95
CA ILE A 80 5.67 -3.76 -15.59
C ILE A 80 6.18 -4.68 -16.67
N LEU A 81 5.85 -4.41 -17.95
CA LEU A 81 6.31 -5.21 -19.08
C LEU A 81 7.85 -5.20 -19.21
N ALA A 82 8.48 -4.05 -19.04
CA ALA A 82 9.94 -3.93 -19.01
C ALA A 82 10.56 -4.72 -17.83
N SER A 83 9.90 -4.72 -16.66
CA SER A 83 10.37 -5.43 -15.48
C SER A 83 10.33 -6.95 -15.64
N PHE A 84 9.40 -7.50 -16.40
CA PHE A 84 9.38 -8.93 -16.74
C PHE A 84 10.66 -9.39 -17.46
N THR A 85 11.28 -8.54 -18.23
CA THR A 85 12.53 -8.88 -18.96
C THR A 85 13.72 -9.09 -18.04
N LYS A 86 13.67 -8.56 -16.83
CA LYS A 86 14.71 -8.68 -15.80
C LYS A 86 14.36 -9.65 -14.69
N ASP A 87 13.11 -10.11 -14.64
CA ASP A 87 12.62 -11.06 -13.65
C ASP A 87 12.82 -12.49 -14.16
N THR A 88 13.56 -13.28 -13.42
CA THR A 88 13.78 -14.70 -13.72
C THR A 88 12.72 -15.61 -13.10
N SER A 89 11.92 -15.10 -12.17
CA SER A 89 10.83 -15.84 -11.54
C SER A 89 9.58 -15.86 -12.42
N THR A 90 8.79 -16.93 -12.31
CA THR A 90 7.59 -17.14 -13.13
C THR A 90 6.32 -17.40 -12.31
N ASN A 91 6.47 -17.63 -11.01
CA ASN A 91 5.37 -17.96 -10.10
C ASN A 91 5.62 -17.44 -8.69
N TYR A 92 4.64 -17.62 -7.81
CA TYR A 92 4.68 -17.20 -6.40
C TYR A 92 5.89 -17.74 -5.64
N GLN A 93 6.16 -19.04 -5.75
CA GLN A 93 7.24 -19.69 -5.01
C GLN A 93 8.61 -19.18 -5.46
N GLU A 94 8.83 -19.07 -6.75
CA GLU A 94 10.07 -18.53 -7.31
C GLU A 94 10.27 -17.06 -6.91
N GLY A 95 9.21 -16.26 -6.92
CA GLY A 95 9.24 -14.87 -6.47
C GLY A 95 9.64 -14.75 -5.00
N LEU A 96 9.07 -15.58 -4.13
CA LEU A 96 9.46 -15.67 -2.71
C LEU A 96 10.93 -15.99 -2.54
N LEU A 97 11.42 -17.01 -3.24
CA LEU A 97 12.81 -17.44 -3.15
C LEU A 97 13.79 -16.40 -3.68
N GLU A 98 13.47 -15.73 -4.79
CA GLU A 98 14.31 -14.65 -5.32
C GLU A 98 14.41 -13.46 -4.35
N LEU A 99 13.30 -13.08 -3.73
CA LEU A 99 13.29 -12.03 -2.71
C LEU A 99 14.09 -12.47 -1.46
N TYR A 100 13.90 -13.72 -1.02
CA TYR A 100 14.60 -14.28 0.13
C TYR A 100 16.12 -14.30 -0.06
N LYS A 101 16.62 -14.69 -1.25
CA LYS A 101 18.06 -14.64 -1.59
C LYS A 101 18.66 -13.25 -1.39
N LYS A 102 17.90 -12.20 -1.62
CA LYS A 102 18.38 -10.82 -1.46
C LYS A 102 18.38 -10.37 -0.01
N ILE A 103 17.37 -10.79 0.76
CA ILE A 103 17.23 -10.43 2.18
C ILE A 103 18.20 -11.26 3.05
N ARG A 104 18.35 -12.54 2.74
CA ARG A 104 19.17 -13.51 3.48
C ARG A 104 20.14 -14.27 2.56
N PRO A 105 21.18 -13.60 2.04
CA PRO A 105 22.14 -14.25 1.16
C PRO A 105 22.90 -15.36 1.89
N GLY A 106 23.02 -16.52 1.23
CA GLY A 106 23.78 -17.65 1.77
C GLY A 106 22.98 -18.62 2.65
N GLU A 107 21.74 -18.33 2.98
CA GLU A 107 20.87 -19.28 3.69
C GLU A 107 20.24 -20.30 2.73
N PRO A 108 19.92 -21.53 3.22
CA PRO A 108 19.22 -22.52 2.44
C PRO A 108 17.86 -22.00 1.96
N LEU A 109 17.52 -22.29 0.71
CA LEU A 109 16.27 -21.82 0.11
C LEU A 109 15.14 -22.81 0.43
N ALA A 110 14.15 -22.35 1.21
CA ALA A 110 12.92 -23.04 1.49
C ALA A 110 11.74 -22.08 1.36
N VAL A 111 10.68 -22.50 0.69
CA VAL A 111 9.50 -21.66 0.44
C VAL A 111 8.83 -21.24 1.74
N GLU A 112 8.66 -22.16 2.68
CA GLU A 112 8.04 -21.90 3.99
C GLU A 112 8.84 -20.88 4.81
N SER A 113 10.17 -20.96 4.77
CA SER A 113 11.05 -20.02 5.45
C SER A 113 10.98 -18.62 4.82
N ALA A 114 10.93 -18.57 3.49
CA ALA A 114 10.79 -17.31 2.73
C ALA A 114 9.44 -16.65 3.02
N GLU A 115 8.36 -17.40 2.97
CA GLU A 115 7.02 -16.92 3.27
C GLU A 115 6.93 -16.40 4.71
N SER A 116 7.39 -17.17 5.68
CA SER A 116 7.40 -16.77 7.08
C SER A 116 8.21 -15.50 7.32
N LEU A 117 9.36 -15.35 6.66
CA LEU A 117 10.19 -14.15 6.79
C LEU A 117 9.47 -12.91 6.22
N ILE A 118 8.92 -13.01 5.03
CA ILE A 118 8.25 -11.87 4.36
C ILE A 118 6.99 -11.47 5.12
N MET A 119 6.18 -12.44 5.54
CA MET A 119 4.99 -12.19 6.36
C MET A 119 5.34 -11.52 7.68
N ALA A 120 6.36 -11.99 8.37
CA ALA A 120 6.81 -11.39 9.62
C ALA A 120 7.42 -10.00 9.42
N MET A 121 8.09 -9.75 8.29
CA MET A 121 8.78 -8.50 8.02
C MET A 121 7.82 -7.34 7.78
N PHE A 122 6.70 -7.56 7.08
CA PHE A 122 5.77 -6.52 6.65
C PHE A 122 4.42 -6.56 7.37
N PHE A 123 3.90 -7.74 7.69
CA PHE A 123 2.52 -7.93 8.12
C PHE A 123 2.37 -8.32 9.60
N ASP A 124 3.47 -8.50 10.32
CA ASP A 124 3.43 -8.70 11.78
C ASP A 124 3.44 -7.34 12.50
N PRO A 125 2.38 -6.98 13.24
CA PRO A 125 2.30 -5.70 13.94
C PRO A 125 3.34 -5.54 15.05
N ARG A 126 3.95 -6.63 15.51
CA ARG A 126 5.06 -6.59 16.48
C ARG A 126 6.37 -6.15 15.85
N ARG A 127 6.55 -6.38 14.54
CA ARG A 127 7.77 -6.08 13.80
C ARG A 127 7.66 -4.87 12.90
N TYR A 128 6.49 -4.58 12.38
CA TYR A 128 6.24 -3.47 11.47
C TYR A 128 5.18 -2.53 12.05
N ASP A 129 5.51 -1.27 12.19
CA ASP A 129 4.64 -0.25 12.76
C ASP A 129 4.77 1.06 11.98
N LEU A 130 3.70 1.49 11.32
CA LEU A 130 3.60 2.79 10.65
C LEU A 130 3.36 3.93 11.62
N ALA A 131 2.97 3.66 12.86
CA ALA A 131 2.36 4.60 13.79
C ALA A 131 1.07 5.25 13.22
N LYS A 132 0.40 6.08 13.99
CA LYS A 132 -0.81 6.80 13.54
C LYS A 132 -0.51 7.74 12.36
N VAL A 133 0.62 8.44 12.43
CA VAL A 133 1.03 9.39 11.39
C VAL A 133 1.30 8.69 10.06
N GLY A 134 1.99 7.57 10.06
CA GLY A 134 2.26 6.79 8.86
C GLY A 134 0.99 6.25 8.22
N ARG A 135 0.10 5.66 9.02
CA ARG A 135 -1.20 5.17 8.54
C ARG A 135 -2.03 6.31 7.93
N TYR A 136 -2.12 7.44 8.59
CA TYR A 136 -2.82 8.62 8.06
C TYR A 136 -2.22 9.09 6.73
N LYS A 137 -0.88 9.19 6.63
CA LYS A 137 -0.21 9.60 5.40
C LYS A 137 -0.45 8.64 4.25
N PHE A 138 -0.40 7.33 4.49
CA PHE A 138 -0.75 6.32 3.50
C PHE A 138 -2.19 6.48 3.01
N ASN A 139 -3.14 6.55 3.93
CA ASN A 139 -4.55 6.68 3.59
C ASN A 139 -4.81 7.97 2.78
N LYS A 140 -4.23 9.08 3.21
CA LYS A 140 -4.37 10.37 2.52
C LYS A 140 -3.76 10.36 1.12
N LYS A 141 -2.58 9.74 0.95
CA LYS A 141 -1.84 9.71 -0.32
C LYS A 141 -2.51 8.79 -1.33
N LEU A 142 -2.95 7.61 -0.90
CA LEU A 142 -3.49 6.57 -1.76
C LEU A 142 -5.01 6.68 -1.99
N HIS A 143 -5.69 7.61 -1.34
CA HIS A 143 -7.12 7.82 -1.50
C HIS A 143 -7.46 8.24 -2.94
N PHE A 144 -8.56 7.73 -3.48
CA PHE A 144 -9.01 8.02 -4.84
C PHE A 144 -9.17 9.51 -5.11
N ASN A 145 -9.63 10.31 -4.13
CA ASN A 145 -9.79 11.76 -4.32
C ASN A 145 -8.49 12.51 -4.61
N LYS A 146 -7.33 11.88 -4.38
CA LYS A 146 -6.01 12.43 -4.73
C LYS A 146 -5.49 11.95 -6.08
N ARG A 147 -6.20 11.04 -6.72
CA ARG A 147 -5.69 10.32 -7.89
C ARG A 147 -6.62 10.41 -9.09
N ILE A 148 -7.93 10.41 -8.91
CA ILE A 148 -8.89 10.31 -10.01
C ILE A 148 -9.79 11.55 -10.20
N VAL A 149 -9.86 12.46 -9.25
CA VAL A 149 -10.67 13.67 -9.37
C VAL A 149 -10.23 14.50 -10.56
N GLY A 150 -11.18 14.96 -11.37
CA GLY A 150 -10.93 15.75 -12.57
C GLY A 150 -10.69 14.91 -13.84
N HIS A 151 -10.64 13.60 -13.73
CA HIS A 151 -10.56 12.68 -14.87
C HIS A 151 -11.93 12.06 -15.17
N LYS A 152 -12.13 11.62 -16.42
CA LYS A 152 -13.32 10.86 -16.80
C LYS A 152 -13.07 9.36 -16.59
N LEU A 153 -14.11 8.66 -16.18
CA LEU A 153 -14.09 7.19 -16.16
C LEU A 153 -14.04 6.66 -17.60
N SER A 154 -13.23 5.65 -17.85
CA SER A 154 -13.20 4.97 -19.14
C SER A 154 -14.12 3.75 -19.19
N GLN A 155 -14.50 3.23 -18.03
CA GLN A 155 -15.38 2.06 -17.89
C GLN A 155 -16.38 2.31 -16.76
N ASP A 156 -17.50 1.59 -16.79
CA ASP A 156 -18.46 1.58 -15.70
C ASP A 156 -17.81 1.04 -14.42
N VAL A 157 -18.15 1.65 -13.30
CA VAL A 157 -17.71 1.19 -11.97
C VAL A 157 -18.89 0.47 -11.32
N VAL A 158 -18.68 -0.80 -11.01
CA VAL A 158 -19.70 -1.69 -10.45
C VAL A 158 -19.37 -2.01 -9.00
N ASP A 159 -20.39 -1.96 -8.14
CA ASP A 159 -20.26 -2.47 -6.77
C ASP A 159 -20.06 -3.98 -6.82
N THR A 160 -18.95 -4.44 -6.24
CA THR A 160 -18.56 -5.86 -6.27
C THR A 160 -19.47 -6.74 -5.43
N THR A 161 -20.23 -6.17 -4.49
CA THR A 161 -21.13 -6.90 -3.60
C THR A 161 -22.55 -6.99 -4.18
N THR A 162 -23.07 -5.88 -4.71
CA THR A 162 -24.45 -5.80 -5.19
C THR A 162 -24.57 -5.99 -6.70
N GLY A 163 -23.52 -5.76 -7.46
CA GLY A 163 -23.52 -5.73 -8.92
C GLY A 163 -24.15 -4.46 -9.51
N GLU A 164 -24.51 -3.48 -8.70
CA GLU A 164 -25.05 -2.20 -9.14
C GLU A 164 -23.98 -1.31 -9.76
N ILE A 165 -24.36 -0.54 -10.80
CA ILE A 165 -23.47 0.46 -11.40
C ILE A 165 -23.43 1.69 -10.48
N LEU A 166 -22.25 1.95 -9.89
CA LEU A 166 -22.01 3.12 -9.04
C LEU A 166 -21.74 4.39 -9.86
N ALA A 167 -21.09 4.25 -11.00
CA ALA A 167 -20.83 5.32 -11.94
C ALA A 167 -20.67 4.75 -13.36
N GLU A 168 -21.19 5.46 -14.34
CA GLU A 168 -21.10 5.08 -15.75
C GLU A 168 -19.78 5.59 -16.38
N ALA A 169 -19.36 4.92 -17.45
CA ALA A 169 -18.28 5.40 -18.31
C ALA A 169 -18.54 6.84 -18.79
N GLU A 170 -17.48 7.57 -19.12
CA GLU A 170 -17.51 9.00 -19.53
C GLU A 170 -17.90 9.99 -18.41
N THR A 171 -18.27 9.53 -17.23
CA THR A 171 -18.57 10.41 -16.09
C THR A 171 -17.31 11.12 -15.59
N LEU A 172 -17.39 12.45 -15.45
CA LEU A 172 -16.32 13.24 -14.82
C LEU A 172 -16.32 12.98 -13.31
N VAL A 173 -15.18 12.55 -12.78
CA VAL A 173 -15.06 12.26 -11.35
C VAL A 173 -14.93 13.54 -10.56
N THR A 174 -15.95 13.83 -9.76
CA THR A 174 -15.92 14.88 -8.72
C THR A 174 -15.31 14.34 -7.44
N LYS A 175 -15.04 15.22 -6.50
CA LYS A 175 -14.52 14.80 -5.18
C LYS A 175 -15.52 13.90 -4.44
N GLU A 176 -16.80 14.24 -4.50
CA GLU A 176 -17.88 13.48 -3.87
C GLU A 176 -17.99 12.08 -4.48
N LEU A 177 -17.92 11.98 -5.82
CA LEU A 177 -17.92 10.68 -6.49
C LEU A 177 -16.69 9.86 -6.11
N ALA A 178 -15.50 10.47 -6.08
CA ALA A 178 -14.27 9.77 -5.67
C ALA A 178 -14.36 9.23 -4.23
N ASP A 179 -14.92 10.02 -3.31
CA ASP A 179 -15.14 9.60 -1.92
C ASP A 179 -16.17 8.45 -1.85
N THR A 180 -17.23 8.50 -2.65
CA THR A 180 -18.23 7.43 -2.75
C THR A 180 -17.60 6.13 -3.27
N LEU A 181 -16.82 6.19 -4.35
CA LEU A 181 -16.13 5.03 -4.91
C LEU A 181 -15.10 4.44 -3.93
N GLN A 182 -14.36 5.29 -3.22
CA GLN A 182 -13.44 4.84 -2.18
C GLN A 182 -14.18 4.09 -1.07
N ASN A 183 -15.26 4.66 -0.55
CA ASN A 183 -16.02 4.11 0.56
C ASN A 183 -16.86 2.89 0.17
N SER A 184 -17.19 2.72 -1.10
CA SER A 184 -17.84 1.50 -1.61
C SER A 184 -16.89 0.31 -1.74
N ALA A 185 -15.61 0.46 -1.34
CA ALA A 185 -14.58 -0.57 -1.40
C ALA A 185 -14.37 -1.14 -2.81
N VAL A 186 -14.55 -0.33 -3.83
CA VAL A 186 -14.24 -0.70 -5.20
C VAL A 186 -12.75 -0.99 -5.31
N PRO A 187 -12.32 -2.15 -5.80
CA PRO A 187 -10.90 -2.52 -5.81
C PRO A 187 -10.08 -1.70 -6.79
N TYR A 188 -10.68 -1.22 -7.86
CA TYR A 188 -10.05 -0.38 -8.87
C TYR A 188 -11.07 0.41 -9.67
N VAL A 189 -10.58 1.45 -10.35
CA VAL A 189 -11.33 2.19 -11.37
C VAL A 189 -10.46 2.39 -12.60
N TRP A 190 -11.09 2.45 -13.78
CA TRP A 190 -10.40 2.83 -15.01
C TRP A 190 -10.75 4.27 -15.35
N ILE A 191 -9.73 5.08 -15.58
CA ILE A 191 -9.85 6.49 -15.99
C ILE A 191 -9.23 6.72 -17.35
N GLN A 192 -9.70 7.76 -18.03
CA GLN A 192 -9.13 8.22 -19.29
C GLN A 192 -7.86 9.04 -19.00
N GLY A 193 -6.73 8.61 -19.54
CA GLY A 193 -5.50 9.38 -19.62
C GLY A 193 -5.37 10.09 -20.98
N GLU A 194 -4.29 10.83 -21.19
CA GLU A 194 -4.04 11.53 -22.44
C GLU A 194 -3.82 10.56 -23.63
N GLU A 195 -3.07 9.49 -23.42
CA GLU A 195 -2.67 8.54 -24.46
C GLU A 195 -3.26 7.13 -24.27
N ARG A 196 -3.77 6.84 -23.09
CA ARG A 196 -4.20 5.49 -22.71
C ARG A 196 -5.22 5.50 -21.55
N GLU A 197 -5.92 4.39 -21.40
CA GLU A 197 -6.69 4.12 -20.19
C GLU A 197 -5.76 3.75 -19.04
N ILE A 198 -6.08 4.21 -17.83
CA ILE A 198 -5.26 4.02 -16.63
C ILE A 198 -6.07 3.32 -15.56
N LYS A 199 -5.56 2.18 -15.08
CA LYS A 199 -6.16 1.42 -13.98
C LYS A 199 -5.62 1.89 -12.65
N VAL A 200 -6.49 2.46 -11.82
CA VAL A 200 -6.14 3.01 -10.51
C VAL A 200 -6.61 2.05 -9.41
N LEU A 201 -5.66 1.49 -8.67
CA LEU A 201 -5.94 0.53 -7.59
C LEU A 201 -6.27 1.24 -6.28
N SER A 202 -7.25 0.70 -5.56
CA SER A 202 -7.61 1.14 -4.21
C SER A 202 -6.70 0.51 -3.16
N SER A 203 -6.51 1.21 -2.05
CA SER A 203 -5.93 0.66 -0.83
C SER A 203 -6.95 -0.07 0.06
N LEU A 204 -8.22 -0.10 -0.33
CA LEU A 204 -9.37 -0.66 0.41
C LEU A 204 -9.54 -0.08 1.83
N MET A 205 -9.13 1.16 2.04
CA MET A 205 -9.39 1.91 3.26
C MET A 205 -10.66 2.73 3.08
N VAL A 206 -11.65 2.54 3.98
CA VAL A 206 -13.00 3.09 3.85
C VAL A 206 -13.41 3.85 5.13
N ASP A 207 -14.39 4.75 5.00
CA ASP A 207 -15.03 5.38 6.16
C ASP A 207 -16.08 4.42 6.73
N ILE A 208 -15.93 4.05 8.00
CA ILE A 208 -16.83 3.12 8.67
C ILE A 208 -18.29 3.59 8.69
N ARG A 209 -18.52 4.91 8.69
CA ARG A 209 -19.88 5.50 8.69
C ARG A 209 -20.67 5.19 7.43
N HIS A 210 -19.98 4.85 6.33
CA HIS A 210 -20.65 4.41 5.11
C HIS A 210 -21.40 3.09 5.30
N TYR A 211 -20.88 2.22 6.18
CA TYR A 211 -21.42 0.89 6.48
C TYR A 211 -22.27 0.83 7.76
N LEU A 212 -22.02 1.76 8.68
CA LEU A 212 -22.72 1.87 9.98
C LEU A 212 -23.20 3.32 10.16
N PRO A 213 -24.25 3.73 9.45
CA PRO A 213 -24.77 5.10 9.51
C PRO A 213 -25.34 5.46 10.89
N GLU A 214 -25.72 4.45 11.69
CA GLU A 214 -26.19 4.62 13.08
C GLU A 214 -25.07 5.00 14.04
N LEU A 215 -23.81 4.84 13.63
CA LEU A 215 -22.65 5.16 14.46
C LEU A 215 -22.38 6.68 14.45
N GLU A 216 -22.92 7.39 15.43
CA GLU A 216 -22.78 8.85 15.55
C GLU A 216 -21.32 9.28 15.78
N ASP A 217 -20.62 8.59 16.70
CA ASP A 217 -19.22 8.88 17.03
C ASP A 217 -18.32 7.65 16.91
N PRO A 218 -17.63 7.48 15.76
CA PRO A 218 -16.68 6.37 15.59
C PRO A 218 -15.54 6.36 16.63
N LYS A 219 -15.17 7.52 17.18
CA LYS A 219 -14.09 7.61 18.17
C LYS A 219 -14.44 6.91 19.49
N SER A 220 -15.73 6.81 19.81
CA SER A 220 -16.21 6.06 20.99
C SER A 220 -15.85 4.57 20.93
N LEU A 221 -15.68 4.03 19.72
CA LEU A 221 -15.25 2.66 19.47
C LEU A 221 -13.73 2.55 19.24
N GLY A 222 -12.99 3.66 19.31
CA GLY A 222 -11.56 3.72 19.02
C GLY A 222 -11.21 3.94 17.54
N VAL A 223 -12.21 4.13 16.68
CA VAL A 223 -12.01 4.37 15.23
C VAL A 223 -11.62 5.83 15.02
N THR A 224 -10.35 6.08 14.74
CA THR A 224 -9.79 7.42 14.56
C THR A 224 -9.30 7.70 13.15
N GLU A 225 -9.39 6.72 12.25
CA GLU A 225 -8.88 6.74 10.88
C GLU A 225 -9.79 5.92 9.96
N LEU A 226 -9.58 5.96 8.67
CA LEU A 226 -10.17 5.01 7.74
C LEU A 226 -9.86 3.58 8.16
N VAL A 227 -10.79 2.67 7.91
CA VAL A 227 -10.70 1.28 8.32
C VAL A 227 -10.43 0.37 7.12
N TYR A 228 -9.75 -0.75 7.38
CA TYR A 228 -9.43 -1.75 6.36
C TYR A 228 -10.66 -2.61 6.05
N TYR A 229 -11.18 -2.46 4.84
CA TYR A 229 -12.46 -3.05 4.43
C TYR A 229 -12.54 -4.57 4.59
N PRO A 230 -11.52 -5.38 4.24
CA PRO A 230 -11.62 -6.83 4.40
C PRO A 230 -11.90 -7.29 5.84
N VAL A 231 -11.38 -6.57 6.82
CA VAL A 231 -11.67 -6.83 8.25
C VAL A 231 -13.07 -6.35 8.63
N LEU A 232 -13.46 -5.18 8.13
CA LEU A 232 -14.81 -4.65 8.36
C LEU A 232 -15.89 -5.56 7.76
N GLU A 233 -15.70 -6.01 6.52
CA GLU A 233 -16.61 -6.93 5.83
C GLU A 233 -16.85 -8.19 6.68
N LYS A 234 -15.79 -8.81 7.16
CA LYS A 234 -15.87 -9.97 8.04
C LYS A 234 -16.67 -9.68 9.33
N ILE A 235 -16.43 -8.53 9.97
CA ILE A 235 -17.19 -8.11 11.16
C ILE A 235 -18.67 -7.98 10.83
N LEU A 236 -19.02 -7.39 9.70
CA LEU A 236 -20.41 -7.19 9.27
C LEU A 236 -21.12 -8.50 8.93
N GLU A 237 -20.41 -9.47 8.35
CA GLU A 237 -20.94 -10.79 8.02
C GLU A 237 -21.14 -11.70 9.24
N GLU A 238 -20.22 -11.62 10.22
CA GLU A 238 -20.24 -12.47 11.41
C GLU A 238 -21.16 -11.95 12.53
N ASN A 239 -21.66 -10.70 12.44
CA ASN A 239 -22.45 -10.07 13.51
C ASN A 239 -23.72 -9.42 12.93
N ASP A 240 -24.87 -9.87 13.38
CA ASP A 240 -26.17 -9.42 12.85
C ASP A 240 -26.67 -8.12 13.51
N THR A 241 -26.37 -7.90 14.79
CA THR A 241 -26.87 -6.74 15.54
C THR A 241 -25.85 -5.59 15.56
N PHE A 242 -26.36 -4.36 15.72
CA PHE A 242 -25.48 -3.18 15.83
C PHE A 242 -24.59 -3.26 17.07
N GLU A 243 -25.10 -3.73 18.18
CA GLU A 243 -24.37 -3.91 19.43
C GLU A 243 -23.22 -4.91 19.27
N ASP A 244 -23.47 -6.07 18.67
CA ASP A 244 -22.45 -7.09 18.41
C ASP A 244 -21.37 -6.58 17.46
N ARG A 245 -21.76 -5.82 16.44
CA ARG A 245 -20.82 -5.13 15.52
C ARG A 245 -19.94 -4.14 16.27
N CYS A 246 -20.51 -3.33 17.16
CA CYS A 246 -19.75 -2.39 17.97
C CYS A 246 -18.74 -3.07 18.89
N GLU A 247 -19.12 -4.19 19.52
CA GLU A 247 -18.21 -4.99 20.34
C GLU A 247 -17.10 -5.62 19.51
N ALA A 248 -17.42 -6.19 18.35
CA ALA A 248 -16.43 -6.75 17.42
C ALA A 248 -15.45 -5.69 16.93
N ILE A 249 -15.92 -4.48 16.60
CA ILE A 249 -15.06 -3.34 16.21
C ILE A 249 -14.08 -2.99 17.32
N LYS A 250 -14.52 -2.90 18.57
CA LYS A 250 -13.64 -2.62 19.71
C LYS A 250 -12.59 -3.72 19.91
N ARG A 251 -13.02 -4.98 19.79
CA ARG A 251 -12.14 -6.14 19.94
C ARG A 251 -11.06 -6.17 18.86
N ASP A 252 -11.44 -5.95 17.61
CA ASP A 252 -10.59 -6.13 16.43
C ASP A 252 -10.02 -4.79 15.92
N ILE A 253 -10.02 -3.75 16.73
CA ILE A 253 -9.63 -2.39 16.34
C ILE A 253 -8.20 -2.32 15.75
N HIS A 254 -7.29 -3.16 16.21
CA HIS A 254 -5.91 -3.19 15.75
C HIS A 254 -5.75 -3.83 14.36
N ASP A 255 -6.67 -4.70 13.97
CA ASP A 255 -6.73 -5.29 12.62
C ASP A 255 -7.54 -4.41 11.69
N LEU A 256 -8.57 -3.74 12.21
CA LEU A 256 -9.43 -2.82 11.48
C LEU A 256 -8.68 -1.54 11.07
N ILE A 257 -7.82 -1.01 11.94
CA ILE A 257 -6.88 0.09 11.63
C ILE A 257 -5.46 -0.47 11.77
N PRO A 258 -4.95 -1.19 10.75
CA PRO A 258 -3.67 -1.85 10.86
C PRO A 258 -2.53 -0.84 10.96
N LYS A 259 -1.68 -1.01 11.96
CA LYS A 259 -0.43 -0.24 12.09
C LYS A 259 0.68 -0.80 11.20
N HIS A 260 0.58 -2.05 10.78
CA HIS A 260 1.44 -2.63 9.76
C HIS A 260 0.96 -2.23 8.36
N ILE A 261 1.84 -2.38 7.37
CA ILE A 261 1.47 -2.20 5.97
C ILE A 261 0.58 -3.35 5.52
N THR A 262 -0.36 -3.10 4.62
CA THR A 262 -1.19 -4.15 4.00
C THR A 262 -0.69 -4.48 2.60
N LYS A 263 -1.11 -5.61 2.07
CA LYS A 263 -0.83 -5.99 0.68
C LYS A 263 -1.36 -4.92 -0.29
N GLU A 264 -2.57 -4.44 -0.06
CA GLU A 264 -3.21 -3.41 -0.88
C GLU A 264 -2.47 -2.07 -0.80
N ASP A 265 -1.93 -1.71 0.35
CA ASP A 265 -1.07 -0.53 0.48
C ASP A 265 0.15 -0.62 -0.44
N ILE A 266 0.83 -1.77 -0.46
CA ILE A 266 1.99 -1.99 -1.31
C ILE A 266 1.61 -1.92 -2.79
N LEU A 267 0.56 -2.63 -3.20
CA LEU A 267 0.11 -2.65 -4.59
C LEU A 267 -0.37 -1.28 -5.06
N ALA A 268 -1.14 -0.57 -4.25
CA ALA A 268 -1.59 0.79 -4.57
C ALA A 268 -0.42 1.79 -4.61
N SER A 269 0.59 1.61 -3.76
CA SER A 269 1.80 2.47 -3.78
C SER A 269 2.65 2.25 -5.03
N ILE A 270 2.79 1.03 -5.49
CA ILE A 270 3.44 0.70 -6.77
C ILE A 270 2.68 1.34 -7.93
N ASN A 271 1.37 1.19 -7.94
CA ASN A 271 0.46 1.77 -8.92
C ASN A 271 0.58 3.29 -8.96
N TYR A 272 0.60 3.95 -7.81
CA TYR A 272 0.80 5.39 -7.69
C TYR A 272 2.15 5.84 -8.31
N ASN A 273 3.22 5.12 -8.04
CA ASN A 273 4.55 5.46 -8.55
C ASN A 273 4.60 5.40 -10.09
N MET A 274 3.96 4.41 -10.70
CA MET A 274 3.86 4.31 -12.16
C MET A 274 3.03 5.44 -12.77
N HIS A 275 2.01 5.90 -12.07
CA HIS A 275 1.10 6.94 -12.54
C HIS A 275 1.66 8.36 -12.45
N LEU A 276 2.74 8.61 -11.72
CA LEU A 276 3.43 9.90 -11.71
C LEU A 276 3.88 10.31 -13.12
N GLU A 277 4.21 9.35 -13.96
CA GLU A 277 4.56 9.60 -15.37
C GLU A 277 3.40 10.22 -16.15
N TYR A 278 2.17 9.85 -15.83
CA TYR A 278 0.95 10.33 -16.47
C TYR A 278 0.37 11.61 -15.82
N GLY A 279 1.11 12.19 -14.88
CA GLY A 279 0.65 13.38 -14.16
C GLY A 279 -0.40 13.12 -13.09
N LEU A 280 -0.64 11.86 -12.74
CA LEU A 280 -1.51 11.50 -11.62
C LEU A 280 -0.72 11.48 -10.32
N GLY A 281 -1.23 12.16 -9.30
CA GLY A 281 -0.52 12.29 -8.03
C GLY A 281 0.57 13.36 -8.07
N ASN A 282 1.30 13.49 -6.96
CA ASN A 282 2.33 14.49 -6.77
C ASN A 282 3.53 13.88 -6.07
N ASP A 283 4.72 14.39 -6.38
CA ASP A 283 5.91 14.19 -5.58
C ASP A 283 5.83 14.92 -4.24
N ASP A 284 6.76 14.63 -3.37
CA ASP A 284 6.79 15.14 -2.00
C ASP A 284 8.06 15.95 -1.76
N ASP A 285 7.91 17.10 -1.09
CA ASP A 285 9.04 17.83 -0.53
C ASP A 285 9.47 17.17 0.80
N ILE A 286 10.60 16.46 0.75
CA ILE A 286 11.17 15.75 1.88
C ILE A 286 11.63 16.71 2.97
N ASP A 287 12.03 17.93 2.62
CA ASP A 287 12.56 18.92 3.54
C ASP A 287 11.47 19.74 4.23
N HIS A 288 10.23 19.64 3.75
CA HIS A 288 9.09 20.27 4.38
C HIS A 288 8.94 19.80 5.84
N LEU A 289 8.72 20.73 6.77
CA LEU A 289 8.65 20.43 8.21
C LEU A 289 7.52 19.46 8.59
N GLY A 290 6.47 19.36 7.79
CA GLY A 290 5.42 18.33 7.94
C GLY A 290 5.89 16.91 7.65
N ASN A 291 7.02 16.74 6.97
CA ASN A 291 7.63 15.46 6.61
C ASN A 291 8.86 15.12 7.47
N ARG A 292 9.23 16.02 8.37
CA ARG A 292 10.35 15.84 9.29
C ARG A 292 9.85 15.98 10.73
N ARG A 293 10.38 15.18 11.63
CA ARG A 293 10.05 15.24 13.05
C ARG A 293 11.29 15.20 13.93
N ILE A 294 11.13 15.62 15.15
CA ILE A 294 12.16 15.49 16.18
C ILE A 294 11.94 14.18 16.92
N ARG A 295 13.02 13.42 17.07
CA ARG A 295 13.05 12.25 17.93
C ARG A 295 13.60 12.68 19.29
N ALA A 296 12.74 12.71 20.30
CA ALA A 296 13.10 13.14 21.66
C ALA A 296 13.76 12.00 22.45
N VAL A 297 14.35 12.36 23.61
CA VAL A 297 15.08 11.43 24.49
C VAL A 297 14.22 10.24 24.92
N GLY A 298 12.94 10.45 25.25
CA GLY A 298 12.04 9.38 25.65
C GLY A 298 11.90 8.29 24.58
N GLU A 299 11.75 8.67 23.32
CA GLU A 299 11.68 7.73 22.20
C GLU A 299 12.99 6.98 21.98
N LEU A 300 14.14 7.66 22.11
CA LEU A 300 15.45 7.04 21.98
C LEU A 300 15.68 6.00 23.08
N LEU A 301 15.34 6.32 24.34
CA LEU A 301 15.42 5.37 25.45
C LEU A 301 14.46 4.20 25.26
N GLN A 302 13.21 4.44 24.88
CA GLN A 302 12.24 3.39 24.62
C GLN A 302 12.75 2.38 23.57
N ASN A 303 13.37 2.87 22.50
CA ASN A 303 13.93 2.02 21.47
C ASN A 303 15.06 1.13 21.99
N GLN A 304 15.95 1.67 22.84
CA GLN A 304 17.03 0.90 23.47
C GLN A 304 16.50 -0.15 24.44
N TYR A 305 15.53 0.21 25.28
CA TYR A 305 14.88 -0.74 26.19
C TYR A 305 14.21 -1.88 25.42
N ARG A 306 13.49 -1.58 24.33
CA ARG A 306 12.87 -2.61 23.50
C ARG A 306 13.88 -3.59 22.93
N ILE A 307 15.02 -3.10 22.45
CA ILE A 307 16.12 -3.96 21.95
C ILE A 307 16.67 -4.83 23.07
N GLY A 308 16.88 -4.25 24.25
CA GLY A 308 17.36 -4.98 25.43
C GLY A 308 16.41 -6.08 25.88
N LEU A 309 15.12 -5.76 26.00
CA LEU A 309 14.07 -6.74 26.38
C LEU A 309 13.90 -7.85 25.34
N SER A 310 13.95 -7.52 24.04
CA SER A 310 13.92 -8.53 22.99
C SER A 310 15.12 -9.48 23.01
N ARG A 311 16.28 -9.01 23.44
CA ARG A 311 17.45 -9.87 23.67
C ARG A 311 17.28 -10.76 24.90
N LEU A 312 16.73 -10.20 25.96
CA LEU A 312 16.43 -10.94 27.19
C LEU A 312 15.43 -12.09 26.96
N GLU A 313 14.40 -11.83 26.14
CA GLU A 313 13.38 -12.84 25.79
C GLU A 313 13.99 -14.05 25.05
N ARG A 314 15.10 -13.87 24.34
CA ARG A 314 15.78 -14.93 23.59
C ARG A 314 16.73 -15.81 24.42
N VAL A 315 17.03 -15.41 25.63
CA VAL A 315 17.86 -16.17 26.59
C VAL A 315 16.98 -17.11 27.39
#